data_70c5e92501060ddd09693fe81ea2129a
#
_entry.id   70c5e92501060ddd09693fe81ea2129a
#
_cell.length_a   1.000
_cell.length_b   1.000
_cell.length_c   1.000
_cell.angle_alpha   90.00
_cell.angle_beta   90.00
_cell.angle_gamma   90.00
#
_symmetry.space_group_name_H-M   'P 1'
#
loop_
_entity.id
_entity.type
_entity.pdbx_description
1 polymer ?
#
loop_
_entity_poly.entity_id
_entity_poly.type
_entity_poly.pdbx_seq_one_letter_code
_entity_poly.pdbx_strand_id
1 'polypeptide(L)' 'MLKLTEEFLILKLLCKMYDDALSRKDYTQMLEIAVDISESGDKLEQLTVDHINGK' A
#
# COMPACT_ATOMS: atom_id res chain seq x y z
N MET A 1 11.63 -11.02 -5.03
CA MET A 1 10.76 -10.99 -6.12
C MET A 1 9.37 -11.15 -5.72
N LEU A 2 9.01 -12.31 -5.12
CA LEU A 2 7.63 -12.48 -4.68
C LEU A 2 7.22 -11.41 -3.70
N LYS A 3 8.11 -11.06 -2.79
CA LYS A 3 7.78 -10.07 -1.78
C LYS A 3 7.43 -8.72 -2.38
N LEU A 4 8.18 -8.31 -3.38
CA LEU A 4 7.91 -7.04 -4.03
C LEU A 4 6.55 -7.06 -4.71
N THR A 5 6.26 -8.12 -5.43
CA THR A 5 4.98 -8.28 -6.10
C THR A 5 3.83 -8.34 -5.10
N GLU A 6 4.03 -9.09 -4.02
CA GLU A 6 3.00 -9.23 -3.00
C GLU A 6 2.70 -7.90 -2.34
N GLU A 7 3.74 -7.14 -2.02
CA GLU A 7 3.55 -5.85 -1.36
C GLU A 7 2.81 -4.90 -2.30
N PHE A 8 3.14 -4.95 -3.58
CA PHE A 8 2.45 -4.11 -4.55
C PHE A 8 0.98 -4.47 -4.67
N LEU A 9 0.67 -5.77 -4.62
CA LEU A 9 -0.72 -6.21 -4.69
C LEU A 9 -1.50 -5.73 -3.45
N ILE A 10 -0.86 -5.76 -2.30
CA ILE A 10 -1.49 -5.26 -1.08
C ILE A 10 -1.78 -3.77 -1.22
N LEU A 11 -0.82 -3.02 -1.75
CA LEU A 11 -1.02 -1.59 -1.94
C LEU A 11 -2.18 -1.32 -2.89
N LYS A 12 -2.26 -2.07 -3.97
CA LYS A 12 -3.35 -1.90 -4.92
C LYS A 12 -4.71 -2.18 -4.27
N LEU A 13 -4.75 -3.22 -3.44
CA LEU A 13 -5.98 -3.55 -2.74
C LEU A 13 -6.37 -2.43 -1.77
N LEU A 14 -5.39 -1.90 -1.04
CA LEU A 14 -5.65 -0.80 -0.12
C LEU A 14 -6.19 0.42 -0.86
N CYS A 15 -5.63 0.71 -2.02
CA CYS A 15 -6.11 1.84 -2.82
C CYS A 15 -7.56 1.63 -3.25
N LYS A 16 -7.90 0.40 -3.60
CA LYS A 16 -9.27 0.10 -3.98
C LYS A 16 -10.22 0.25 -2.80
N MET A 17 -9.77 -0.18 -1.61
CA MET A 17 -10.57 -0.02 -0.41
C MET A 17 -10.76 1.45 -0.07
N TYR A 18 -9.72 2.25 -0.27
CA TYR A 18 -9.81 3.70 -0.04
C TYR A 18 -10.85 4.31 -0.98
N ASP A 19 -10.81 3.92 -2.25
CA ASP A 19 -11.75 4.43 -3.24
C ASP A 19 -13.19 4.08 -2.83
N ASP A 20 -13.40 2.88 -2.34
CA ASP A 20 -14.72 2.46 -1.88
C ASP A 20 -15.18 3.27 -0.67
N ALA A 21 -14.29 3.48 0.29
CA ALA A 21 -14.62 4.26 1.47
C ALA A 21 -14.92 5.71 1.09
N LEU A 22 -14.18 6.24 0.12
CA LEU A 22 -14.41 7.58 -0.38
C LEU A 22 -15.80 7.70 -1.00
N SER A 23 -16.21 6.71 -1.76
CA SER A 23 -17.54 6.70 -2.38
C SER A 23 -18.64 6.72 -1.34
N ARG A 24 -18.40 6.05 -0.20
CA ARG A 24 -19.37 6.00 0.88
C ARG A 24 -19.21 7.16 1.84
N LYS A 25 -18.18 7.99 1.64
CA LYS A 25 -17.86 9.12 2.51
C LYS A 25 -17.60 8.67 3.94
N ASP A 26 -16.98 7.51 4.07
CA ASP A 26 -16.62 6.96 5.37
C ASP A 26 -15.22 7.44 5.72
N TYR A 27 -15.15 8.65 6.27
CA TYR A 27 -13.88 9.34 6.45
C TYR A 27 -13.01 8.68 7.52
N THR A 28 -13.63 8.09 8.52
CA THR A 28 -12.86 7.37 9.54
C THR A 28 -12.12 6.20 8.93
N GLN A 29 -12.81 5.43 8.10
CA GLN A 29 -12.18 4.31 7.44
C GLN A 29 -11.13 4.77 6.43
N MET A 30 -11.40 5.88 5.75
CA MET A 30 -10.41 6.44 4.83
C MET A 30 -9.12 6.75 5.55
N LEU A 31 -9.21 7.30 6.76
CA LEU A 31 -8.01 7.62 7.53
C LEU A 31 -7.25 6.35 7.89
N GLU A 32 -7.96 5.33 8.34
CA GLU A 32 -7.32 4.06 8.70
C GLU A 32 -6.63 3.45 7.49
N ILE A 33 -7.29 3.46 6.35
CA ILE A 33 -6.71 2.89 5.14
C ILE A 33 -5.53 3.72 4.68
N ALA A 34 -5.61 5.05 4.82
CA ALA A 34 -4.50 5.91 4.41
C ALA A 34 -3.24 5.60 5.21
N VAL A 35 -3.39 5.31 6.50
CA VAL A 35 -2.24 4.91 7.31
C VAL A 35 -1.63 3.61 6.77
N ASP A 36 -2.49 2.65 6.43
CA ASP A 36 -2.02 1.38 5.88
C ASP A 36 -1.35 1.58 4.52
N ILE A 37 -1.88 2.48 3.70
CA ILE A 37 -1.26 2.79 2.40
C ILE A 37 0.13 3.37 2.62
N SER A 38 0.28 4.26 3.59
CA SER A 38 1.58 4.85 3.89
C SER A 38 2.58 3.79 4.32
N GLU A 39 2.17 2.88 5.19
CA GLU A 39 3.04 1.80 5.63
C GLU A 39 3.42 0.89 4.48
N SER A 40 2.46 0.55 3.66
CA SER A 40 2.72 -0.32 2.51
C SER A 40 3.67 0.37 1.53
N GLY A 41 3.50 1.67 1.33
CA GLY A 41 4.39 2.43 0.47
C GLY A 41 5.82 2.43 0.98
N ASP A 42 5.98 2.57 2.31
CA ASP A 42 7.31 2.52 2.92
C ASP A 42 7.97 1.16 2.70
N LYS A 43 7.19 0.10 2.87
CA LYS A 43 7.71 -1.25 2.66
C LYS A 43 8.11 -1.44 1.20
N LEU A 44 7.29 -0.94 0.30
CA LEU A 44 7.58 -1.07 -1.13
C LEU A 44 8.85 -0.32 -1.48
N GLU A 45 9.01 0.87 -0.92
CA GLU A 45 10.21 1.66 -1.15
C GLU A 45 11.45 0.90 -0.68
N GLN A 46 11.38 0.34 0.53
CA GLN A 46 12.52 -0.37 1.09
C GLN A 46 12.84 -1.62 0.28
N LEU A 47 11.82 -2.36 -0.11
CA LEU A 47 12.03 -3.56 -0.93
C LEU A 47 12.65 -3.21 -2.27
N THR A 48 12.22 -2.09 -2.85
CA THR A 48 12.77 -1.66 -4.14
C THR A 48 14.24 -1.27 -3.99
N VAL A 49 14.56 -0.53 -2.94
CA VAL A 49 15.95 -0.15 -2.68
C VAL A 49 16.80 -1.39 -2.47
N ASP A 50 16.29 -2.35 -1.70
CA ASP A 50 17.02 -3.60 -1.46
C ASP A 50 17.25 -4.35 -2.76
N HIS A 51 16.26 -4.35 -3.63
CA HIS A 51 16.39 -5.04 -4.92
C HIS A 51 17.46 -4.39 -5.78
N ILE A 52 17.52 -3.06 -5.77
CA ILE A 52 18.52 -2.34 -6.55
C ILE A 52 19.91 -2.60 -6.00
N ASN A 53 20.06 -2.58 -4.69
CA ASN A 53 21.36 -2.69 -4.05
C ASN A 53 21.82 -4.12 -3.83
N GLY A 54 20.86 -4.98 -3.69
CA GLY A 54 21.15 -6.32 -3.25
C GLY A 54 21.66 -7.26 -4.32
N LYS A 55 21.59 -6.86 -5.51
CA LYS A 55 21.92 -7.67 -6.53
C LYS A 55 23.08 -8.07 -6.54
#